data_96c1540ab95955be4b64a2266761a536
#
_entry.id   96c1540ab95955be4b64a2266761a536
#
_cell.length_a   1.000
_cell.length_b   1.000
_cell.length_c   1.000
_cell.angle_alpha   90.00
_cell.angle_beta   90.00
_cell.angle_gamma   90.00
#
_symmetry.space_group_name_H-M   'P 1'
#
loop_
_entity.id
_entity.type
_entity.pdbx_description
1 polymer ?
#
loop_
_entity_poly.entity_id
_entity_poly.type
_entity_poly.pdbx_seq_one_letter_code
_entity_poly.pdbx_strand_id
1 'polypeptide(L)'
;VGKNVNECVSNNVYVDEVRGEIICMDTGEVIGTLVDYGKEWRSFGETPSNRVRGGSPLNESIHDRGLSTTISRDGSSFYSKRLSRLNSRIRVQGKRRLVKTLQMLRDEAKRLNLPSDVTSTASQLIRGVIALGLGRGEMLRSYILASLYISCKIHGVPRSFSEFVKHAISYERKDLKNDIITIKKLRYAYRKILEVNREHRRSNVTLTVYKPQDYISYVSNALSLSPATTTLMYRLSRAVEKLNLIHGKSPLAMIAAITYISSGIMGEKKRQKDIAEVFGTFTDVAIRNRYRELIDNLYIEVIL
;
A
#
# COMPACT_ATOMS: atom_id res chain seq x y z
N VAL A 1 16.62 -2.38 28.83
CA VAL A 1 18.00 -1.93 28.54
C VAL A 1 18.20 -0.70 29.40
N GLY A 2 18.87 -0.88 30.54
CA GLY A 2 19.17 0.21 31.48
C GLY A 2 20.13 1.18 30.81
N LYS A 3 19.70 2.44 30.67
CA LYS A 3 20.62 3.52 30.38
C LYS A 3 21.51 3.70 31.62
N ASN A 4 22.80 3.57 31.45
CA ASN A 4 23.77 3.98 32.42
C ASN A 4 23.53 5.46 32.71
N VAL A 5 23.05 5.77 33.90
CA VAL A 5 23.04 7.12 34.43
C VAL A 5 24.49 7.42 34.68
N ASN A 6 25.08 8.31 33.89
CA ASN A 6 26.42 8.83 34.22
C ASN A 6 26.29 9.53 35.58
N GLU A 7 26.81 8.90 36.61
CA GLU A 7 26.79 9.42 37.97
C GLU A 7 27.66 10.67 38.00
N CYS A 8 27.09 11.78 38.44
CA CYS A 8 27.83 12.98 38.76
C CYS A 8 28.77 12.62 39.94
N VAL A 9 30.06 12.74 39.76
CA VAL A 9 31.07 12.30 40.70
C VAL A 9 30.94 13.02 42.07
N SER A 10 30.34 14.20 42.09
CA SER A 10 30.23 15.09 43.27
C SER A 10 28.83 15.16 43.90
N ASN A 11 27.84 14.47 43.42
CA ASN A 11 26.45 14.59 43.84
C ASN A 11 25.88 16.05 43.80
N ASN A 12 26.57 16.97 43.16
CA ASN A 12 26.17 18.36 43.05
C ASN A 12 25.31 18.56 41.78
N VAL A 13 24.00 18.45 41.94
CA VAL A 13 23.04 18.40 40.84
C VAL A 13 22.11 19.60 40.90
N TYR A 14 22.00 20.32 39.79
CA TYR A 14 21.02 21.40 39.59
C TYR A 14 19.83 20.92 38.75
N VAL A 15 18.64 21.24 39.19
CA VAL A 15 17.39 20.92 38.51
C VAL A 15 16.85 22.17 37.83
N ASP A 16 16.87 22.16 36.50
CA ASP A 16 16.25 23.22 35.69
C ASP A 16 14.75 22.89 35.49
N GLU A 17 13.91 23.55 36.26
CA GLU A 17 12.44 23.37 36.19
C GLU A 17 11.84 23.87 34.86
N VAL A 18 12.48 24.83 34.19
CA VAL A 18 11.99 25.41 32.94
C VAL A 18 12.18 24.43 31.76
N ARG A 19 13.32 23.77 31.72
CA ARG A 19 13.64 22.78 30.68
C ARG A 19 13.33 21.36 31.10
N GLY A 20 13.10 21.12 32.38
CA GLY A 20 12.87 19.80 32.93
C GLY A 20 14.12 18.91 32.86
N GLU A 21 15.31 19.50 33.00
CA GLU A 21 16.58 18.81 32.89
C GLU A 21 17.29 18.76 34.25
N ILE A 22 18.02 17.66 34.49
CA ILE A 22 18.87 17.49 35.65
C ILE A 22 20.32 17.61 35.17
N ILE A 23 21.02 18.66 35.63
CA ILE A 23 22.35 19.06 35.15
C ILE A 23 23.38 18.84 36.27
N CYS A 24 24.54 18.23 35.97
CA CYS A 24 25.68 18.17 36.86
C CYS A 24 26.35 19.53 36.92
N MET A 25 26.46 20.14 38.11
CA MET A 25 27.04 21.47 38.26
C MET A 25 28.52 21.52 37.95
N ASP A 26 29.26 20.39 38.10
CA ASP A 26 30.70 20.37 37.91
C ASP A 26 31.10 20.17 36.45
N THR A 27 30.34 19.37 35.70
CA THR A 27 30.65 19.07 34.31
C THR A 27 29.77 19.82 33.33
N GLY A 28 28.59 20.35 33.77
CA GLY A 28 27.60 20.96 32.91
C GLY A 28 26.81 19.95 32.03
N GLU A 29 27.02 18.64 32.25
CA GLU A 29 26.33 17.61 31.51
C GLU A 29 24.90 17.38 32.00
N VAL A 30 23.95 17.14 31.07
CA VAL A 30 22.58 16.75 31.42
C VAL A 30 22.58 15.27 31.76
N ILE A 31 22.36 14.96 33.07
CA ILE A 31 22.29 13.60 33.58
C ILE A 31 20.97 12.91 33.25
N GLY A 32 19.89 13.67 33.26
CA GLY A 32 18.56 13.12 33.01
C GLY A 32 17.48 14.19 32.81
N THR A 33 16.28 13.76 32.57
CA THR A 33 15.10 14.63 32.43
C THR A 33 14.13 14.35 33.57
N LEU A 34 13.51 15.43 34.11
CA LEU A 34 12.48 15.34 35.18
C LEU A 34 11.24 14.60 34.71
N VAL A 35 10.93 14.75 33.42
CA VAL A 35 9.74 14.12 32.82
C VAL A 35 10.16 12.91 32.02
N ASP A 36 9.76 11.74 32.45
CA ASP A 36 9.91 10.52 31.67
C ASP A 36 8.71 10.38 30.71
N TYR A 37 9.00 10.48 29.40
CA TYR A 37 8.03 10.22 28.33
C TYR A 37 7.83 8.72 28.05
N GLY A 38 8.52 7.86 28.80
CA GLY A 38 8.40 6.42 28.72
C GLY A 38 7.02 5.93 29.18
N LYS A 39 6.80 4.65 29.00
CA LYS A 39 5.56 4.00 29.44
C LYS A 39 5.56 3.87 30.97
N GLU A 40 4.56 4.42 31.64
CA GLU A 40 4.36 4.29 33.09
C GLU A 40 4.06 2.85 33.54
N TRP A 41 3.62 2.01 32.62
CA TRP A 41 3.26 0.62 32.94
C TRP A 41 4.27 -0.36 32.42
N ARG A 42 4.51 -1.41 33.18
CA ARG A 42 5.28 -2.57 32.78
C ARG A 42 4.32 -3.74 32.58
N SER A 43 4.37 -4.39 31.43
CA SER A 43 3.68 -5.65 31.17
C SER A 43 4.68 -6.80 31.30
N PHE A 44 4.47 -7.67 32.27
CA PHE A 44 5.26 -8.87 32.46
C PHE A 44 4.36 -10.07 32.11
N GLY A 45 4.82 -10.90 31.18
CA GLY A 45 4.19 -12.18 30.88
C GLY A 45 2.93 -12.14 30.00
N GLU A 46 2.26 -13.27 29.91
CA GLU A 46 1.17 -13.60 28.97
C GLU A 46 -0.18 -12.97 29.31
N THR A 47 -0.32 -12.29 30.42
CA THR A 47 -1.59 -11.64 30.78
C THR A 47 -1.76 -10.33 30.03
N PRO A 48 -2.85 -10.16 29.25
CA PRO A 48 -3.18 -8.88 28.62
C PRO A 48 -3.38 -7.87 29.75
N SER A 49 -2.44 -6.94 29.86
CA SER A 49 -2.43 -6.02 30.99
C SER A 49 -3.54 -5.00 30.84
N ASN A 50 -4.56 -5.06 31.70
CA ASN A 50 -5.53 -3.98 31.95
C ASN A 50 -4.85 -2.66 32.39
N ARG A 51 -3.51 -2.66 32.47
CA ARG A 51 -2.69 -1.53 32.89
C ARG A 51 -2.25 -0.64 31.73
N VAL A 52 -2.40 -1.09 30.48
CA VAL A 52 -2.03 -0.30 29.29
C VAL A 52 -2.95 0.91 29.17
N ARG A 53 -2.40 2.10 29.39
CA ARG A 53 -3.11 3.39 29.27
C ARG A 53 -2.91 4.06 27.91
N GLY A 54 -2.18 3.43 27.01
CA GLY A 54 -1.98 3.92 25.65
C GLY A 54 -3.26 3.86 24.83
N GLY A 55 -3.52 4.89 24.04
CA GLY A 55 -4.59 4.89 23.04
C GLY A 55 -4.28 3.95 21.88
N SER A 56 -5.29 3.61 21.10
CA SER A 56 -5.10 2.87 19.84
C SER A 56 -4.21 3.65 18.87
N PRO A 57 -3.40 2.97 18.04
CA PRO A 57 -2.62 3.65 17.01
C PRO A 57 -3.54 4.39 16.04
N LEU A 58 -3.04 5.51 15.49
CA LEU A 58 -3.77 6.29 14.51
C LEU A 58 -4.07 5.45 13.27
N ASN A 59 -5.33 5.39 12.88
CA ASN A 59 -5.79 4.64 11.73
C ASN A 59 -6.35 5.58 10.66
N GLU A 60 -5.61 5.74 9.57
CA GLU A 60 -6.00 6.61 8.45
C GLU A 60 -7.26 6.12 7.71
N SER A 61 -7.63 4.86 7.85
CA SER A 61 -8.82 4.29 7.23
C SER A 61 -10.13 4.71 7.90
N ILE A 62 -10.05 5.30 9.12
CA ILE A 62 -11.21 5.78 9.88
C ILE A 62 -11.29 7.30 9.75
N HIS A 63 -12.48 7.86 9.57
CA HIS A 63 -12.69 9.30 9.31
C HIS A 63 -12.11 10.23 10.40
N ASP A 64 -12.10 9.80 11.65
CA ASP A 64 -11.56 10.48 12.83
C ASP A 64 -10.18 9.97 13.27
N ARG A 65 -9.55 9.10 12.48
CA ARG A 65 -8.28 8.42 12.77
C ARG A 65 -8.28 7.57 14.04
N GLY A 66 -9.46 7.27 14.59
CA GLY A 66 -9.59 6.56 15.86
C GLY A 66 -9.47 7.44 17.10
N LEU A 67 -9.42 8.78 16.94
CA LEU A 67 -9.27 9.71 18.07
C LEU A 67 -10.54 9.91 18.89
N SER A 68 -11.72 9.59 18.34
CA SER A 68 -12.99 9.76 19.05
C SER A 68 -13.31 8.56 19.90
N THR A 69 -13.91 8.80 21.07
CA THR A 69 -14.43 7.76 21.94
C THR A 69 -15.66 7.07 21.34
N THR A 70 -15.81 5.79 21.63
CA THR A 70 -16.99 5.00 21.24
C THR A 70 -17.72 4.54 22.49
N ILE A 71 -19.05 4.58 22.46
CA ILE A 71 -19.88 4.04 23.51
C ILE A 71 -20.28 2.63 23.11
N SER A 72 -19.92 1.64 23.96
CA SER A 72 -20.28 0.24 23.73
C SER A 72 -21.81 0.08 23.67
N ARG A 73 -22.28 -0.87 22.87
CA ARG A 73 -23.70 -1.22 22.76
C ARG A 73 -24.09 -2.39 23.66
N ASP A 74 -23.17 -2.92 24.44
CA ASP A 74 -23.36 -4.13 25.22
C ASP A 74 -24.31 -3.92 26.42
N GLY A 75 -24.59 -2.66 26.77
CA GLY A 75 -25.63 -2.33 27.74
C GLY A 75 -27.02 -2.57 27.15
N SER A 76 -27.82 -3.40 27.82
CA SER A 76 -29.24 -3.64 27.50
C SER A 76 -30.13 -2.40 27.71
N SER A 77 -29.62 -1.37 28.37
CA SER A 77 -30.33 -0.14 28.67
C SER A 77 -30.68 0.67 27.40
N PHE A 78 -31.92 1.16 27.37
CA PHE A 78 -32.39 2.09 26.36
C PHE A 78 -31.50 3.35 26.26
N TYR A 79 -31.02 3.84 27.41
CA TYR A 79 -30.13 5.01 27.48
C TYR A 79 -28.78 4.78 26.79
N SER A 80 -28.16 3.62 26.98
CA SER A 80 -26.88 3.31 26.32
C SER A 80 -27.01 3.27 24.79
N LYS A 81 -28.11 2.70 24.28
CA LYS A 81 -28.42 2.68 22.84
C LYS A 81 -28.66 4.08 22.29
N ARG A 82 -29.37 4.94 23.05
CA ARG A 82 -29.62 6.33 22.66
C ARG A 82 -28.31 7.14 22.64
N LEU A 83 -27.50 7.02 23.67
CA LEU A 83 -26.20 7.70 23.78
C LEU A 83 -25.24 7.27 22.65
N SER A 84 -25.16 5.97 22.36
CA SER A 84 -24.34 5.46 21.26
C SER A 84 -24.77 6.02 19.89
N ARG A 85 -26.10 6.15 19.66
CA ARG A 85 -26.62 6.79 18.44
C ARG A 85 -26.30 8.27 18.37
N LEU A 86 -26.42 9.01 19.46
CA LEU A 86 -26.08 10.44 19.53
C LEU A 86 -24.58 10.65 19.30
N ASN A 87 -23.74 9.87 19.98
CA ASN A 87 -22.29 9.93 19.82
C ASN A 87 -21.89 9.65 18.36
N SER A 88 -22.46 8.62 17.71
CA SER A 88 -22.16 8.32 16.31
C SER A 88 -22.58 9.46 15.35
N ARG A 89 -23.69 10.16 15.63
CA ARG A 89 -24.11 11.33 14.85
C ARG A 89 -23.13 12.50 14.99
N ILE A 90 -22.68 12.80 16.20
CA ILE A 90 -21.73 13.88 16.50
C ILE A 90 -20.40 13.60 15.81
N ARG A 91 -19.88 12.37 15.92
CA ARG A 91 -18.63 11.95 15.27
C ARG A 91 -18.62 12.13 13.75
N VAL A 92 -19.75 11.89 13.10
CA VAL A 92 -19.89 11.94 11.63
C VAL A 92 -20.33 13.33 11.15
N GLN A 93 -20.70 14.25 12.06
CA GLN A 93 -21.19 15.58 11.69
C GLN A 93 -20.18 16.32 10.81
N GLY A 94 -20.64 16.83 9.67
CA GLY A 94 -19.79 17.49 8.65
C GLY A 94 -18.87 16.57 7.84
N LYS A 95 -18.67 15.32 8.23
CA LYS A 95 -17.71 14.39 7.60
C LYS A 95 -18.37 13.23 6.83
N ARG A 96 -19.68 13.28 6.59
CA ARG A 96 -20.44 12.19 5.94
C ARG A 96 -19.83 11.76 4.61
N ARG A 97 -19.39 12.72 3.79
CA ARG A 97 -18.74 12.43 2.49
C ARG A 97 -17.46 11.63 2.68
N LEU A 98 -16.59 12.04 3.62
CA LEU A 98 -15.35 11.35 3.92
C LEU A 98 -15.62 9.91 4.42
N VAL A 99 -16.57 9.74 5.32
CA VAL A 99 -16.97 8.40 5.83
C VAL A 99 -17.38 7.48 4.69
N LYS A 100 -18.29 7.94 3.81
CA LYS A 100 -18.75 7.17 2.64
C LYS A 100 -17.58 6.83 1.70
N THR A 101 -16.72 7.79 1.43
CA THR A 101 -15.57 7.58 0.53
C THR A 101 -14.57 6.56 1.09
N LEU A 102 -14.24 6.64 2.38
CA LEU A 102 -13.32 5.69 3.03
C LEU A 102 -13.95 4.28 3.11
N GLN A 103 -15.26 4.18 3.24
CA GLN A 103 -15.95 2.90 3.19
C GLN A 103 -15.86 2.31 1.77
N MET A 104 -16.19 3.07 0.73
CA MET A 104 -16.06 2.63 -0.66
C MET A 104 -14.62 2.22 -0.99
N LEU A 105 -13.62 2.97 -0.51
CA LEU A 105 -12.21 2.65 -0.72
C LEU A 105 -11.86 1.30 -0.10
N ARG A 106 -12.30 1.02 1.12
CA ARG A 106 -12.08 -0.28 1.78
C ARG A 106 -12.77 -1.43 1.04
N ASP A 107 -13.97 -1.21 0.55
CA ASP A 107 -14.71 -2.22 -0.21
C ASP A 107 -14.01 -2.53 -1.54
N GLU A 108 -13.53 -1.50 -2.27
CA GLU A 108 -12.74 -1.69 -3.49
C GLU A 108 -11.38 -2.37 -3.22
N ALA A 109 -10.70 -2.00 -2.13
CA ALA A 109 -9.45 -2.63 -1.73
C ALA A 109 -9.62 -4.13 -1.41
N LYS A 110 -10.73 -4.50 -0.73
CA LYS A 110 -11.06 -5.90 -0.46
C LYS A 110 -11.34 -6.68 -1.75
N ARG A 111 -12.06 -6.11 -2.71
CA ARG A 111 -12.33 -6.74 -4.01
C ARG A 111 -11.07 -7.00 -4.82
N LEU A 112 -10.08 -6.10 -4.69
CA LEU A 112 -8.77 -6.22 -5.35
C LEU A 112 -7.76 -7.04 -4.51
N ASN A 113 -8.17 -7.58 -3.36
CA ASN A 113 -7.30 -8.32 -2.41
C ASN A 113 -5.99 -7.54 -2.11
N LEU A 114 -6.12 -6.27 -1.73
CA LEU A 114 -4.98 -5.41 -1.40
C LEU A 114 -4.68 -5.46 0.10
N PRO A 115 -3.39 -5.39 0.50
CA PRO A 115 -2.98 -5.37 1.90
C PRO A 115 -3.44 -4.11 2.64
N SER A 116 -3.47 -4.19 3.97
CA SER A 116 -3.89 -3.10 4.87
C SER A 116 -3.07 -1.83 4.70
N ASP A 117 -1.77 -1.97 4.48
CA ASP A 117 -0.82 -0.85 4.37
C ASP A 117 -1.08 -0.01 3.11
N VAL A 118 -1.38 -0.69 1.99
CA VAL A 118 -1.82 -0.04 0.75
C VAL A 118 -3.12 0.72 0.98
N THR A 119 -4.07 0.11 1.71
CA THR A 119 -5.37 0.73 2.02
C THR A 119 -5.21 1.96 2.92
N SER A 120 -4.30 1.91 3.89
CA SER A 120 -3.98 3.01 4.79
C SER A 120 -3.42 4.22 4.03
N THR A 121 -2.39 3.98 3.19
CA THR A 121 -1.79 5.04 2.35
C THR A 121 -2.77 5.61 1.35
N ALA A 122 -3.61 4.77 0.72
CA ALA A 122 -4.66 5.23 -0.18
C ALA A 122 -5.69 6.11 0.56
N SER A 123 -6.01 5.76 1.80
CA SER A 123 -6.90 6.57 2.66
C SER A 123 -6.31 7.94 2.96
N GLN A 124 -5.00 8.03 3.14
CA GLN A 124 -4.30 9.30 3.33
C GLN A 124 -4.33 10.17 2.06
N LEU A 125 -4.06 9.58 0.88
CA LEU A 125 -4.11 10.29 -0.40
C LEU A 125 -5.51 10.82 -0.71
N ILE A 126 -6.55 10.00 -0.52
CA ILE A 126 -7.93 10.40 -0.83
C ILE A 126 -8.45 11.50 0.10
N ARG A 127 -7.98 11.57 1.35
CA ARG A 127 -8.29 12.68 2.27
C ARG A 127 -7.82 14.02 1.72
N GLY A 128 -6.63 14.08 1.13
CA GLY A 128 -6.12 15.28 0.45
C GLY A 128 -7.03 15.71 -0.69
N VAL A 129 -7.47 14.77 -1.52
CA VAL A 129 -8.38 15.03 -2.65
C VAL A 129 -9.73 15.57 -2.17
N ILE A 130 -10.30 14.97 -1.12
CA ILE A 130 -11.59 15.41 -0.56
C ILE A 130 -11.49 16.78 0.08
N ALA A 131 -10.40 17.10 0.77
CA ALA A 131 -10.16 18.39 1.40
C ALA A 131 -10.17 19.52 0.37
N LEU A 132 -9.66 19.27 -0.83
CA LEU A 132 -9.70 20.22 -1.97
C LEU A 132 -11.06 20.26 -2.70
N GLY A 133 -12.06 19.54 -2.19
CA GLY A 133 -13.38 19.50 -2.81
C GLY A 133 -13.48 18.68 -4.10
N LEU A 134 -12.39 18.01 -4.51
CA LEU A 134 -12.33 17.17 -5.70
C LEU A 134 -13.08 15.83 -5.50
N GLY A 135 -13.26 15.05 -6.57
CA GLY A 135 -13.88 13.73 -6.50
C GLY A 135 -15.36 13.79 -6.14
N ARG A 136 -16.19 14.54 -6.90
CA ARG A 136 -17.64 14.55 -6.76
C ARG A 136 -18.30 13.68 -7.84
N GLY A 137 -19.47 13.14 -7.52
CA GLY A 137 -20.25 12.34 -8.46
C GLY A 137 -19.49 11.10 -8.96
N GLU A 138 -19.56 10.85 -10.26
CA GLU A 138 -18.94 9.71 -10.94
C GLU A 138 -17.40 9.69 -10.81
N MET A 139 -16.76 10.87 -10.72
CA MET A 139 -15.31 10.97 -10.60
C MET A 139 -14.78 10.40 -9.28
N LEU A 140 -15.60 10.31 -8.22
CA LEU A 140 -15.19 9.85 -6.92
C LEU A 140 -14.55 8.46 -6.98
N ARG A 141 -15.17 7.54 -7.71
CA ARG A 141 -14.69 6.17 -7.86
C ARG A 141 -13.35 6.11 -8.60
N SER A 142 -13.21 6.92 -9.65
CA SER A 142 -11.92 7.04 -10.37
C SER A 142 -10.81 7.54 -9.45
N TYR A 143 -11.09 8.48 -8.55
CA TYR A 143 -10.12 8.94 -7.55
C TYR A 143 -9.79 7.85 -6.53
N ILE A 144 -10.76 7.05 -6.09
CA ILE A 144 -10.53 5.92 -5.18
C ILE A 144 -9.60 4.89 -5.84
N LEU A 145 -9.90 4.43 -7.05
CA LEU A 145 -9.09 3.45 -7.76
C LEU A 145 -7.69 3.99 -8.09
N ALA A 146 -7.59 5.26 -8.48
CA ALA A 146 -6.30 5.90 -8.71
C ALA A 146 -5.46 6.00 -7.43
N SER A 147 -6.07 6.32 -6.28
CA SER A 147 -5.36 6.35 -4.99
C SER A 147 -4.85 4.97 -4.57
N LEU A 148 -5.65 3.91 -4.78
CA LEU A 148 -5.22 2.52 -4.54
C LEU A 148 -4.06 2.13 -5.45
N TYR A 149 -4.11 2.47 -6.75
CA TYR A 149 -3.03 2.18 -7.68
C TYR A 149 -1.71 2.91 -7.32
N ILE A 150 -1.79 4.19 -6.91
CA ILE A 150 -0.62 4.96 -6.45
C ILE A 150 -0.05 4.31 -5.19
N SER A 151 -0.90 3.92 -4.25
CA SER A 151 -0.47 3.28 -3.01
C SER A 151 0.19 1.92 -3.26
N CYS A 152 -0.30 1.12 -4.22
CA CYS A 152 0.39 -0.10 -4.65
C CYS A 152 1.81 0.22 -5.13
N LYS A 153 1.99 1.30 -5.92
CA LYS A 153 3.31 1.72 -6.39
C LYS A 153 4.24 2.20 -5.26
N ILE A 154 3.70 2.84 -4.23
CA ILE A 154 4.49 3.28 -3.08
C ILE A 154 4.99 2.07 -2.28
N HIS A 155 4.13 1.08 -2.06
CA HIS A 155 4.44 -0.11 -1.27
C HIS A 155 5.13 -1.23 -2.07
N GLY A 156 5.43 -1.02 -3.35
CA GLY A 156 6.07 -2.05 -4.17
C GLY A 156 5.18 -3.27 -4.47
N VAL A 157 3.86 -3.15 -4.33
CA VAL A 157 2.91 -4.23 -4.68
C VAL A 157 2.67 -4.21 -6.19
N PRO A 158 3.16 -5.22 -6.94
CA PRO A 158 3.12 -5.22 -8.40
C PRO A 158 1.68 -5.46 -8.87
N ARG A 159 1.04 -4.41 -9.36
CA ARG A 159 -0.29 -4.44 -9.97
C ARG A 159 -0.28 -3.69 -11.29
N SER A 160 -0.98 -4.21 -12.27
CA SER A 160 -1.13 -3.59 -13.58
C SER A 160 -2.19 -2.49 -13.56
N PHE A 161 -1.93 -1.37 -14.24
CA PHE A 161 -2.94 -0.32 -14.39
C PHE A 161 -4.20 -0.82 -15.10
N SER A 162 -4.05 -1.74 -16.04
CA SER A 162 -5.18 -2.34 -16.76
C SER A 162 -6.08 -3.22 -15.88
N GLU A 163 -5.54 -3.81 -14.81
CA GLU A 163 -6.35 -4.53 -13.82
C GLU A 163 -7.33 -3.57 -13.13
N PHE A 164 -6.87 -2.38 -12.74
CA PHE A 164 -7.73 -1.35 -12.19
C PHE A 164 -8.74 -0.80 -13.21
N VAL A 165 -8.34 -0.70 -14.47
CA VAL A 165 -9.24 -0.31 -15.57
C VAL A 165 -10.33 -1.36 -15.77
N LYS A 166 -9.98 -2.64 -15.87
CA LYS A 166 -10.94 -3.75 -15.99
C LYS A 166 -11.91 -3.76 -14.81
N HIS A 167 -11.40 -3.58 -13.60
CA HIS A 167 -12.21 -3.50 -12.39
C HIS A 167 -13.14 -2.29 -12.41
N ALA A 168 -12.69 -1.13 -12.93
CA ALA A 168 -13.55 0.03 -13.11
C ALA A 168 -14.69 -0.23 -14.11
N ILE A 169 -14.37 -0.84 -15.25
CA ILE A 169 -15.30 -1.14 -16.34
C ILE A 169 -16.32 -2.21 -15.93
N SER A 170 -15.90 -3.26 -15.22
CA SER A 170 -16.79 -4.37 -14.81
C SER A 170 -17.97 -3.91 -13.96
N TYR A 171 -17.89 -2.72 -13.39
CA TYR A 171 -18.93 -2.14 -12.55
C TYR A 171 -19.85 -1.16 -13.28
N GLU A 172 -19.39 -0.57 -14.37
CA GLU A 172 -20.23 0.29 -15.21
C GLU A 172 -20.94 -0.56 -16.26
N ARG A 173 -22.15 -0.16 -16.66
CA ARG A 173 -22.92 -0.88 -17.71
C ARG A 173 -22.07 -0.97 -18.98
N LYS A 174 -22.08 -2.15 -19.60
CA LYS A 174 -21.24 -2.56 -20.75
C LYS A 174 -21.57 -1.77 -22.04
N ASP A 175 -21.15 -0.52 -22.12
CA ASP A 175 -21.18 0.25 -23.36
C ASP A 175 -19.74 0.65 -23.72
N LEU A 176 -19.27 0.28 -24.91
CA LEU A 176 -17.90 0.56 -25.38
C LEU A 176 -17.50 2.05 -25.29
N LYS A 177 -18.45 2.96 -25.42
CA LYS A 177 -18.20 4.40 -25.24
C LYS A 177 -17.89 4.77 -23.79
N ASN A 178 -18.53 4.09 -22.83
CA ASN A 178 -18.30 4.31 -21.41
C ASN A 178 -16.92 3.81 -20.97
N ASP A 179 -16.38 2.75 -21.59
CA ASP A 179 -15.07 2.20 -21.28
C ASP A 179 -13.94 3.20 -21.55
N ILE A 180 -13.98 3.88 -22.69
CA ILE A 180 -12.97 4.91 -23.05
C ILE A 180 -13.06 6.11 -22.10
N ILE A 181 -14.29 6.52 -21.73
CA ILE A 181 -14.53 7.62 -20.80
C ILE A 181 -13.98 7.24 -19.42
N THR A 182 -14.21 6.03 -18.98
CA THR A 182 -13.72 5.51 -17.68
C THR A 182 -12.20 5.47 -17.62
N ILE A 183 -11.53 5.04 -18.69
CA ILE A 183 -10.06 5.07 -18.78
C ILE A 183 -9.52 6.50 -18.70
N LYS A 184 -10.14 7.44 -19.41
CA LYS A 184 -9.76 8.87 -19.37
C LYS A 184 -9.95 9.45 -17.98
N LYS A 185 -11.08 9.17 -17.32
CA LYS A 185 -11.38 9.61 -15.95
C LYS A 185 -10.34 9.07 -14.96
N LEU A 186 -9.96 7.79 -15.06
CA LEU A 186 -8.98 7.17 -14.18
C LEU A 186 -7.58 7.78 -14.37
N ARG A 187 -7.14 7.98 -15.63
CA ARG A 187 -5.85 8.64 -15.95
C ARG A 187 -5.82 10.09 -15.46
N TYR A 188 -6.91 10.81 -15.61
CA TYR A 188 -7.04 12.18 -15.09
C TYR A 188 -6.94 12.19 -13.55
N ALA A 189 -7.69 11.32 -12.86
CA ALA A 189 -7.64 11.20 -11.41
C ALA A 189 -6.23 10.87 -10.92
N TYR A 190 -5.52 9.96 -11.58
CA TYR A 190 -4.15 9.61 -11.28
C TYR A 190 -3.19 10.82 -11.34
N ARG A 191 -3.22 11.58 -12.44
CA ARG A 191 -2.40 12.77 -12.60
C ARG A 191 -2.71 13.83 -11.54
N LYS A 192 -4.00 14.06 -11.27
CA LYS A 192 -4.45 15.07 -10.31
C LYS A 192 -4.07 14.72 -8.87
N ILE A 193 -4.12 13.46 -8.48
CA ILE A 193 -3.63 13.03 -7.15
C ILE A 193 -2.14 13.30 -6.99
N LEU A 194 -1.33 13.02 -8.02
CA LEU A 194 0.11 13.28 -7.99
C LEU A 194 0.42 14.76 -7.90
N GLU A 195 -0.32 15.60 -8.63
CA GLU A 195 -0.21 17.07 -8.57
C GLU A 195 -0.52 17.57 -7.17
N VAL A 196 -1.67 17.22 -6.61
CA VAL A 196 -2.09 17.58 -5.25
C VAL A 196 -1.06 17.16 -4.20
N ASN A 197 -0.48 15.97 -4.36
CA ASN A 197 0.50 15.47 -3.41
C ASN A 197 1.85 16.22 -3.50
N ARG A 198 2.25 16.65 -4.70
CA ARG A 198 3.43 17.51 -4.90
C ARG A 198 3.25 18.90 -4.29
N GLU A 199 2.10 19.54 -4.52
CA GLU A 199 1.81 20.88 -4.01
C GLU A 199 1.77 20.93 -2.48
N HIS A 200 1.23 19.89 -1.86
CA HIS A 200 1.09 19.87 -0.40
C HIS A 200 2.30 19.31 0.36
N ARG A 201 3.38 18.93 -0.32
CA ARG A 201 4.63 18.36 0.26
C ARG A 201 4.41 17.32 1.37
N ARG A 202 3.26 16.63 1.37
CA ARG A 202 2.87 15.73 2.46
C ARG A 202 3.66 14.42 2.51
N SER A 203 4.30 14.07 1.40
CA SER A 203 5.28 12.97 1.33
C SER A 203 6.06 13.09 0.02
N ASN A 204 7.36 12.83 0.04
CA ASN A 204 8.11 12.53 -1.17
C ASN A 204 7.61 11.17 -1.66
N VAL A 205 6.57 11.17 -2.50
CA VAL A 205 6.03 9.94 -3.09
C VAL A 205 7.03 9.46 -4.12
N THR A 206 7.95 8.62 -3.69
CA THR A 206 8.81 7.87 -4.60
C THR A 206 7.97 6.73 -5.19
N LEU A 207 7.60 6.88 -6.44
CA LEU A 207 6.91 5.81 -7.16
C LEU A 207 7.93 4.77 -7.60
N THR A 208 7.80 3.55 -7.12
CA THR A 208 8.63 2.44 -7.57
C THR A 208 8.36 2.13 -9.04
N VAL A 209 9.44 1.97 -9.79
CA VAL A 209 9.39 1.43 -11.15
C VAL A 209 9.54 -0.07 -11.04
N TYR A 210 8.49 -0.81 -11.39
CA TYR A 210 8.52 -2.26 -11.32
C TYR A 210 9.44 -2.85 -12.38
N LYS A 211 10.26 -3.79 -11.93
CA LYS A 211 11.06 -4.67 -12.80
C LYS A 211 10.24 -5.92 -13.16
N PRO A 212 10.63 -6.65 -14.24
CA PRO A 212 9.97 -7.92 -14.55
C PRO A 212 9.98 -8.91 -13.40
N GLN A 213 11.03 -8.90 -12.56
CA GLN A 213 11.19 -9.78 -11.40
C GLN A 213 10.05 -9.64 -10.37
N ASP A 214 9.55 -8.41 -10.18
CA ASP A 214 8.53 -8.12 -9.18
C ASP A 214 7.19 -8.81 -9.48
N TYR A 215 6.94 -9.10 -10.76
CA TYR A 215 5.71 -9.76 -11.20
C TYR A 215 5.76 -11.30 -11.15
N ILE A 216 6.94 -11.90 -10.89
CA ILE A 216 7.11 -13.37 -10.95
C ILE A 216 6.17 -14.08 -9.97
N SER A 217 6.13 -13.64 -8.71
CA SER A 217 5.25 -14.24 -7.70
C SER A 217 3.78 -14.13 -8.05
N TYR A 218 3.37 -13.01 -8.65
CA TYR A 218 1.99 -12.81 -9.10
C TYR A 218 1.62 -13.81 -10.21
N VAL A 219 2.48 -13.95 -11.21
CA VAL A 219 2.26 -14.83 -12.37
C VAL A 219 2.32 -16.29 -11.99
N SER A 220 3.30 -16.69 -11.15
CA SER A 220 3.43 -18.08 -10.71
C SER A 220 2.20 -18.56 -9.93
N ASN A 221 1.65 -17.71 -9.08
CA ASN A 221 0.41 -18.03 -8.35
C ASN A 221 -0.80 -18.09 -9.27
N ALA A 222 -0.93 -17.12 -10.21
CA ALA A 222 -2.06 -17.06 -11.13
C ALA A 222 -2.12 -18.25 -12.11
N LEU A 223 -0.96 -18.76 -12.54
CA LEU A 223 -0.84 -19.90 -13.45
C LEU A 223 -0.59 -21.23 -12.73
N SER A 224 -0.50 -21.23 -11.39
CA SER A 224 -0.17 -22.40 -10.58
C SER A 224 1.08 -23.11 -11.10
N LEU A 225 2.19 -22.37 -11.21
CA LEU A 225 3.48 -22.89 -11.67
C LEU A 225 4.26 -23.55 -10.51
N SER A 226 5.10 -24.53 -10.84
CA SER A 226 5.96 -25.17 -9.85
C SER A 226 7.05 -24.24 -9.31
N PRO A 227 7.61 -24.52 -8.13
CA PRO A 227 8.73 -23.76 -7.58
C PRO A 227 9.98 -23.81 -8.48
N ALA A 228 10.18 -24.92 -9.21
CA ALA A 228 11.30 -25.08 -10.15
C ALA A 228 11.16 -24.11 -11.33
N THR A 229 9.97 -24.04 -11.95
CA THR A 229 9.65 -23.07 -13.01
C THR A 229 9.84 -21.63 -12.52
N THR A 230 9.38 -21.32 -11.31
CA THR A 230 9.53 -20.01 -10.68
C THR A 230 11.00 -19.62 -10.49
N THR A 231 11.84 -20.56 -10.04
CA THR A 231 13.29 -20.34 -9.90
C THR A 231 13.96 -20.05 -11.24
N LEU A 232 13.56 -20.79 -12.28
CA LEU A 232 14.06 -20.57 -13.64
C LEU A 232 13.65 -19.19 -14.17
N MET A 233 12.41 -18.75 -13.91
CA MET A 233 11.94 -17.40 -14.24
C MET A 233 12.81 -16.32 -13.59
N TYR A 234 13.19 -16.48 -12.32
CA TYR A 234 14.09 -15.55 -11.63
C TYR A 234 15.48 -15.52 -12.28
N ARG A 235 16.05 -16.68 -12.64
CA ARG A 235 17.37 -16.77 -13.29
C ARG A 235 17.35 -16.07 -14.65
N LEU A 236 16.35 -16.37 -15.49
CA LEU A 236 16.18 -15.76 -16.80
C LEU A 236 15.94 -14.24 -16.69
N SER A 237 15.11 -13.81 -15.77
CA SER A 237 14.84 -12.38 -15.55
C SER A 237 16.12 -11.61 -15.20
N ARG A 238 16.98 -12.17 -14.34
CA ARG A 238 18.29 -11.59 -14.01
C ARG A 238 19.24 -11.53 -15.21
N ALA A 239 19.26 -12.58 -16.05
CA ALA A 239 20.06 -12.61 -17.25
C ALA A 239 19.63 -11.51 -18.24
N VAL A 240 18.31 -11.38 -18.45
CA VAL A 240 17.72 -10.34 -19.32
C VAL A 240 18.03 -8.93 -18.81
N GLU A 241 18.04 -8.72 -17.48
CA GLU A 241 18.42 -7.44 -16.87
C GLU A 241 19.91 -7.14 -17.10
N LYS A 242 20.79 -8.11 -16.90
CA LYS A 242 22.25 -7.95 -17.11
C LYS A 242 22.58 -7.61 -18.56
N LEU A 243 21.84 -8.16 -19.51
CA LEU A 243 21.99 -7.89 -20.94
C LEU A 243 21.28 -6.61 -21.41
N ASN A 244 20.69 -5.85 -20.49
CA ASN A 244 19.97 -4.61 -20.78
C ASN A 244 18.84 -4.75 -21.81
N LEU A 245 18.26 -5.94 -21.97
CA LEU A 245 17.19 -6.21 -22.93
C LEU A 245 15.83 -5.63 -22.52
N ILE A 246 15.74 -5.10 -21.30
CA ILE A 246 14.51 -4.52 -20.71
C ILE A 246 14.29 -3.09 -21.17
N HIS A 247 15.34 -2.36 -21.54
CA HIS A 247 15.24 -0.93 -21.82
C HIS A 247 14.28 -0.60 -22.97
N GLY A 248 13.39 0.37 -22.72
CA GLY A 248 12.38 0.81 -23.68
C GLY A 248 11.21 -0.16 -23.90
N LYS A 249 11.13 -1.25 -23.13
CA LYS A 249 10.12 -2.29 -23.28
C LYS A 249 9.19 -2.39 -22.09
N SER A 250 7.99 -2.91 -22.31
CA SER A 250 7.04 -3.17 -21.22
C SER A 250 7.56 -4.33 -20.33
N PRO A 251 7.77 -4.11 -19.02
CA PRO A 251 8.19 -5.16 -18.10
C PRO A 251 7.19 -6.33 -18.04
N LEU A 252 5.89 -6.03 -18.21
CA LEU A 252 4.84 -7.06 -18.23
C LEU A 252 4.93 -7.98 -19.45
N ALA A 253 5.22 -7.44 -20.65
CA ALA A 253 5.39 -8.25 -21.86
C ALA A 253 6.66 -9.10 -21.78
N MET A 254 7.71 -8.58 -21.14
CA MET A 254 8.96 -9.29 -20.95
C MET A 254 8.79 -10.48 -19.99
N ILE A 255 8.14 -10.27 -18.84
CA ILE A 255 7.88 -11.38 -17.89
C ILE A 255 6.95 -12.43 -18.49
N ALA A 256 5.97 -12.05 -19.32
CA ALA A 256 5.10 -13.00 -20.00
C ALA A 256 5.89 -13.90 -20.98
N ALA A 257 6.86 -13.35 -21.70
CA ALA A 257 7.75 -14.14 -22.57
C ALA A 257 8.68 -15.04 -21.74
N ILE A 258 9.25 -14.56 -20.65
CA ILE A 258 10.05 -15.36 -19.72
C ILE A 258 9.23 -16.50 -19.15
N THR A 259 7.98 -16.27 -18.72
CA THR A 259 7.07 -17.30 -18.23
C THR A 259 6.82 -18.36 -19.30
N TYR A 260 6.60 -17.94 -20.55
CA TYR A 260 6.37 -18.88 -21.66
C TYR A 260 7.59 -19.78 -21.90
N ILE A 261 8.80 -19.20 -21.90
CA ILE A 261 10.05 -19.96 -22.05
C ILE A 261 10.23 -20.94 -20.89
N SER A 262 10.13 -20.45 -19.65
CA SER A 262 10.37 -21.24 -18.44
C SER A 262 9.39 -22.40 -18.31
N SER A 263 8.10 -22.16 -18.59
CA SER A 263 7.08 -23.20 -18.55
C SER A 263 7.29 -24.25 -19.65
N GLY A 264 7.80 -23.84 -20.82
CA GLY A 264 8.15 -24.75 -21.91
C GLY A 264 9.32 -25.67 -21.57
N ILE A 265 10.39 -25.12 -20.97
CA ILE A 265 11.60 -25.86 -20.57
C ILE A 265 11.27 -26.88 -19.48
N MET A 266 10.46 -26.50 -18.49
CA MET A 266 10.10 -27.37 -17.35
C MET A 266 8.94 -28.34 -17.69
N GLY A 267 8.47 -28.37 -18.92
CA GLY A 267 7.39 -29.27 -19.34
C GLY A 267 5.97 -28.85 -18.91
N GLU A 268 5.82 -27.73 -18.20
CA GLU A 268 4.53 -27.18 -17.76
C GLU A 268 3.91 -26.30 -18.84
N LYS A 269 3.73 -26.80 -20.05
CA LYS A 269 3.30 -26.02 -21.20
C LYS A 269 2.04 -25.22 -20.96
N LYS A 270 2.16 -23.87 -20.89
CA LYS A 270 1.05 -22.92 -20.83
C LYS A 270 0.82 -22.26 -22.19
N ARG A 271 -0.43 -22.03 -22.54
CA ARG A 271 -0.75 -21.36 -23.82
C ARG A 271 -0.41 -19.86 -23.72
N GLN A 272 0.04 -19.26 -24.81
CA GLN A 272 0.30 -17.81 -24.86
C GLN A 272 -0.95 -16.98 -24.50
N LYS A 273 -2.15 -17.48 -24.85
CA LYS A 273 -3.43 -16.84 -24.49
C LYS A 273 -3.67 -16.84 -22.99
N ASP A 274 -3.44 -17.95 -22.31
CA ASP A 274 -3.65 -18.06 -20.86
C ASP A 274 -2.72 -17.09 -20.11
N ILE A 275 -1.47 -16.98 -20.56
CA ILE A 275 -0.50 -16.01 -20.02
C ILE A 275 -0.95 -14.57 -20.30
N ALA A 276 -1.44 -14.28 -21.51
CA ALA A 276 -1.94 -12.94 -21.85
C ALA A 276 -3.17 -12.53 -21.03
N GLU A 277 -4.06 -13.48 -20.72
CA GLU A 277 -5.25 -13.25 -19.89
C GLU A 277 -4.92 -12.85 -18.46
N VAL A 278 -3.89 -13.45 -17.85
CA VAL A 278 -3.43 -13.10 -16.49
C VAL A 278 -3.07 -11.61 -16.41
N PHE A 279 -2.39 -11.08 -17.41
CA PHE A 279 -2.00 -9.68 -17.44
C PHE A 279 -3.09 -8.77 -18.02
N GLY A 280 -3.85 -9.27 -18.99
CA GLY A 280 -4.95 -8.56 -19.64
C GLY A 280 -4.61 -7.22 -20.29
N THR A 281 -3.33 -6.97 -20.57
CA THR A 281 -2.81 -5.70 -21.08
C THR A 281 -2.36 -5.76 -22.53
N PHE A 282 -2.01 -6.92 -23.00
CA PHE A 282 -1.42 -7.13 -24.32
C PHE A 282 -1.91 -8.44 -24.92
N THR A 283 -1.72 -8.54 -26.25
CA THR A 283 -2.11 -9.70 -27.02
C THR A 283 -1.00 -10.75 -27.03
N ASP A 284 -1.35 -11.99 -27.39
CA ASP A 284 -0.41 -13.09 -27.65
C ASP A 284 0.70 -12.75 -28.65
N VAL A 285 0.41 -11.85 -29.61
CA VAL A 285 1.41 -11.34 -30.55
C VAL A 285 2.57 -10.60 -29.84
N ALA A 286 2.26 -9.82 -28.81
CA ALA A 286 3.29 -9.12 -28.04
C ALA A 286 4.20 -10.12 -27.30
N ILE A 287 3.64 -11.22 -26.76
CA ILE A 287 4.41 -12.29 -26.12
C ILE A 287 5.33 -12.95 -27.16
N ARG A 288 4.81 -13.26 -28.36
CA ARG A 288 5.57 -13.89 -29.42
C ARG A 288 6.75 -13.05 -29.91
N ASN A 289 6.57 -11.74 -30.04
CA ASN A 289 7.64 -10.84 -30.44
C ASN A 289 8.75 -10.78 -29.37
N ARG A 290 8.39 -10.72 -28.06
CA ARG A 290 9.37 -10.73 -26.98
C ARG A 290 10.04 -12.10 -26.83
N TYR A 291 9.31 -13.17 -27.03
CA TYR A 291 9.83 -14.54 -27.04
C TYR A 291 10.93 -14.74 -28.10
N ARG A 292 10.68 -14.32 -29.37
CA ARG A 292 11.67 -14.39 -30.43
C ARG A 292 12.92 -13.60 -30.07
N GLU A 293 12.74 -12.37 -29.61
CA GLU A 293 13.87 -11.51 -29.24
C GLU A 293 14.70 -12.13 -28.09
N LEU A 294 14.07 -12.80 -27.11
CA LEU A 294 14.80 -13.46 -26.04
C LEU A 294 15.58 -14.66 -26.54
N ILE A 295 15.04 -15.46 -27.45
CA ILE A 295 15.73 -16.62 -28.02
C ILE A 295 16.93 -16.16 -28.89
N ASP A 296 16.77 -15.09 -29.65
CA ASP A 296 17.84 -14.57 -30.49
C ASP A 296 19.03 -14.02 -29.69
N ASN A 297 18.79 -13.56 -28.46
CA ASN A 297 19.80 -12.93 -27.62
C ASN A 297 20.27 -13.79 -26.43
N LEU A 298 19.60 -14.91 -26.12
CA LEU A 298 19.93 -15.78 -24.99
C LEU A 298 20.31 -17.17 -25.46
N TYR A 299 21.49 -17.63 -25.09
CA TYR A 299 21.84 -19.05 -25.18
C TYR A 299 21.37 -19.73 -23.88
N ILE A 300 20.44 -20.68 -24.00
CA ILE A 300 19.85 -21.40 -22.87
C ILE A 300 20.28 -22.86 -22.99
N GLU A 301 21.17 -23.29 -22.09
CA GLU A 301 21.58 -24.68 -21.96
C GLU A 301 20.82 -25.30 -20.77
N VAL A 302 20.13 -26.41 -21.04
CA VAL A 302 19.39 -27.17 -20.03
C VAL A 302 20.15 -28.46 -19.79
N ILE A 303 20.81 -28.58 -18.64
CA ILE A 303 21.44 -29.81 -18.18
C ILE A 303 20.34 -30.61 -17.46
N LEU A 304 19.91 -31.71 -18.04
CA LEU A 304 18.91 -32.64 -17.50
C LEU A 304 19.53 -33.61 -16.50
#